data_4321ecf38837e0af0b989ccd0a393fcb
#
_entry.id   4321ecf38837e0af0b989ccd0a393fcb
#
_cell.length_a   1.000
_cell.length_b   1.000
_cell.length_c   1.000
_cell.angle_alpha   90.00
_cell.angle_beta   90.00
_cell.angle_gamma   90.00
#
_symmetry.space_group_name_H-M   'P 1'
#
loop_
_entity.id
_entity.type
_entity.pdbx_description
1 polymer ?
#
loop_
_entity_poly.entity_id
_entity_poly.type
_entity_poly.pdbx_seq_one_letter_code
_entity_poly.pdbx_strand_id
1 'polypeptide(L)'
;MSDVTLFVRKASGLVRSWSVFDAFIYATFSINLITLGLYIFSYCYYFEGNLATAVAIGAIFTIFEVIVYASLISAMPRAGGDYVWQSRILGRAIGFILAVTGWWFILWLWVPLYGQMLVYEVFTPILAVVGARDAALWFTTTSVGLLVGMLAVCAIVFIYIAVGMKWYARVQKFCFWGGAVGLLMVFALLLFGDKATFITNLNAIVPTMFGTTPGVDLYQATQDAGVAAGTVAAPLGNLAIGASFALIPMIVFFNLWPNWGSTLYGEVRGASDYKRNFWGMAAAIIVTAVLGIVFFLLIGKTLGWDFYNNANGAFWNYTWGYTAEQPPMPFWPYPALFAAFMVRSPAVQFLVILLMSLWWFGWSGTVFLSSTRVIFAAALDRMLPEWVSKIEPRTRTPINALLLMVIPSVIISILYAYNVFSFRTLALDATLVIAVTFLGSTVAGIILPWRQKDVFEGSPIAKYNAPSWLGWIVMLLYAAGAAYLIYISASYAMTVIGGLQVIGADVLTWIIVFLVALLSVVNAVILVWILYYVGSKLLKGSKMPLITLAGLIFFFFLDWLLVEWFWDPHVPPFDFALYAIGWKNVSSMVFMIFNYALAAAIYFGFSAYRRKQGIDIDKVYKEIPVE
;
A
#
# COMPACT_ATOMS: atom_id res chain seq x y z
N MET A 1 8.77 -4.07 -53.15
CA MET A 1 8.92 -3.00 -52.16
C MET A 1 7.87 -3.25 -51.10
N SER A 2 8.22 -3.85 -49.96
CA SER A 2 7.29 -4.07 -48.88
C SER A 2 7.01 -2.70 -48.24
N ASP A 3 5.75 -2.30 -48.21
CA ASP A 3 5.28 -1.15 -47.46
C ASP A 3 5.71 -1.29 -46.00
N VAL A 4 6.74 -0.55 -45.64
CA VAL A 4 7.09 -0.33 -44.24
C VAL A 4 5.96 0.53 -43.69
N THR A 5 4.92 -0.11 -43.18
CA THR A 5 3.91 0.60 -42.42
C THR A 5 4.60 1.25 -41.20
N LEU A 6 4.81 2.58 -41.34
CA LEU A 6 5.32 3.37 -40.23
C LEU A 6 4.43 3.07 -39.00
N PHE A 7 5.06 2.56 -37.94
CA PHE A 7 4.38 2.31 -36.70
C PHE A 7 4.10 3.65 -36.00
N VAL A 8 2.96 4.24 -36.30
CA VAL A 8 2.48 5.41 -35.56
C VAL A 8 1.68 4.90 -34.36
N ARG A 9 2.23 5.04 -33.14
CA ARG A 9 1.49 4.79 -31.91
C ARG A 9 0.30 5.76 -31.90
N LYS A 10 -0.91 5.22 -31.81
CA LYS A 10 -2.11 6.06 -31.64
C LYS A 10 -1.99 6.83 -30.32
N ALA A 11 -2.35 8.11 -30.32
CA ALA A 11 -2.49 8.89 -29.08
C ALA A 11 -3.39 8.14 -28.11
N SER A 12 -3.09 8.25 -26.79
CA SER A 12 -3.80 7.49 -25.75
C SER A 12 -5.30 7.76 -25.73
N GLY A 13 -5.73 8.94 -26.19
CA GLY A 13 -7.13 9.38 -26.12
C GLY A 13 -7.58 9.75 -24.70
N LEU A 14 -6.70 9.66 -23.72
CA LEU A 14 -6.92 10.15 -22.36
C LEU A 14 -6.85 11.69 -22.35
N VAL A 15 -7.64 12.33 -21.47
CA VAL A 15 -7.75 13.79 -21.40
C VAL A 15 -7.16 14.29 -20.08
N ARG A 16 -6.27 15.28 -20.14
CA ARG A 16 -5.73 15.96 -18.96
C ARG A 16 -6.82 16.77 -18.26
N SER A 17 -7.51 16.13 -17.33
CA SER A 17 -8.66 16.73 -16.62
C SER A 17 -8.37 17.10 -15.16
N TRP A 18 -7.37 16.47 -14.53
CA TRP A 18 -7.05 16.67 -13.12
C TRP A 18 -6.15 17.89 -12.89
N SER A 19 -6.42 18.61 -11.80
CA SER A 19 -5.54 19.64 -11.27
C SER A 19 -4.52 19.01 -10.30
N VAL A 20 -3.50 19.79 -9.92
CA VAL A 20 -2.55 19.37 -8.87
C VAL A 20 -3.25 19.16 -7.52
N PHE A 21 -4.32 19.92 -7.25
CA PHE A 21 -5.12 19.74 -6.03
C PHE A 21 -5.92 18.42 -6.07
N ASP A 22 -6.40 17.98 -7.23
CA ASP A 22 -6.99 16.64 -7.37
C ASP A 22 -5.95 15.55 -7.10
N ALA A 23 -4.72 15.74 -7.58
CA ALA A 23 -3.63 14.81 -7.32
C ALA A 23 -3.22 14.77 -5.84
N PHE A 24 -3.22 15.91 -5.14
CA PHE A 24 -2.99 15.97 -3.68
C PHE A 24 -4.09 15.22 -2.90
N ILE A 25 -5.36 15.44 -3.24
CA ILE A 25 -6.48 14.72 -2.61
C ILE A 25 -6.34 13.22 -2.86
N TYR A 26 -5.98 12.83 -4.08
CA TYR A 26 -5.77 11.44 -4.42
C TYR A 26 -4.62 10.82 -3.62
N ALA A 27 -3.49 11.51 -3.47
CA ALA A 27 -2.37 11.06 -2.65
C ALA A 27 -2.77 10.93 -1.17
N THR A 28 -3.53 11.90 -0.64
CA THR A 28 -4.04 11.87 0.74
C THR A 28 -4.98 10.68 0.98
N PHE A 29 -5.88 10.39 0.03
CA PHE A 29 -6.72 9.20 0.11
C PHE A 29 -5.94 7.91 -0.13
N SER A 30 -4.86 7.93 -0.91
CA SER A 30 -4.06 6.72 -1.12
C SER A 30 -3.32 6.31 0.15
N ILE A 31 -2.81 7.27 0.93
CA ILE A 31 -2.23 7.04 2.27
C ILE A 31 -3.35 6.66 3.24
N ASN A 32 -4.44 7.38 3.25
CA ASN A 32 -5.66 7.21 4.04
C ASN A 32 -5.45 6.88 5.52
N LEU A 33 -5.24 7.94 6.31
CA LEU A 33 -5.07 7.81 7.76
C LEU A 33 -6.21 7.04 8.43
N ILE A 34 -7.46 7.30 8.03
CA ILE A 34 -8.64 6.81 8.76
C ILE A 34 -8.93 5.36 8.42
N THR A 35 -9.04 5.03 7.14
CA THR A 35 -9.39 3.66 6.73
C THR A 35 -8.16 2.74 6.83
N LEU A 36 -7.16 2.96 5.98
CA LEU A 36 -5.99 2.09 5.93
C LEU A 36 -5.10 2.26 7.17
N GLY A 37 -4.85 3.52 7.59
CA GLY A 37 -3.96 3.82 8.70
C GLY A 37 -4.46 3.20 10.01
N LEU A 38 -5.69 3.52 10.45
CA LEU A 38 -6.21 2.98 11.70
C LEU A 38 -6.35 1.45 11.67
N TYR A 39 -6.64 0.87 10.50
CA TYR A 39 -6.66 -0.57 10.33
C TYR A 39 -5.27 -1.19 10.56
N ILE A 40 -4.22 -0.66 9.94
CA ILE A 40 -2.85 -1.14 10.12
C ILE A 40 -2.36 -0.91 11.56
N PHE A 41 -2.65 0.25 12.13
CA PHE A 41 -2.25 0.57 13.51
C PHE A 41 -2.88 -0.37 14.53
N SER A 42 -4.05 -0.91 14.24
CA SER A 42 -4.73 -1.86 15.11
C SER A 42 -4.00 -3.21 15.24
N TYR A 43 -3.06 -3.51 14.35
CA TYR A 43 -2.19 -4.69 14.46
C TYR A 43 -0.93 -4.47 15.30
N CYS A 44 -0.63 -3.22 15.69
CA CYS A 44 0.64 -2.89 16.33
C CYS A 44 0.70 -3.21 17.83
N TYR A 45 -0.35 -3.80 18.43
CA TYR A 45 -0.47 -4.09 19.85
C TYR A 45 0.57 -5.07 20.41
N TYR A 46 1.17 -5.89 19.57
CA TYR A 46 2.17 -6.90 19.97
C TYR A 46 3.62 -6.46 19.81
N PHE A 47 3.87 -5.21 19.37
CA PHE A 47 5.20 -4.64 19.29
C PHE A 47 5.51 -3.75 20.48
N GLU A 48 6.72 -3.83 21.01
CA GLU A 48 7.20 -2.97 22.11
C GLU A 48 7.54 -1.53 21.66
N GLY A 49 7.45 -1.22 20.38
CA GLY A 49 7.76 0.08 19.81
C GLY A 49 6.67 1.13 20.05
N ASN A 50 7.07 2.40 19.93
CA ASN A 50 6.15 3.53 19.96
C ASN A 50 5.59 3.82 18.56
N LEU A 51 4.28 3.71 18.41
CA LEU A 51 3.60 3.87 17.14
C LEU A 51 3.77 5.28 16.54
N ALA A 52 3.73 6.33 17.36
CA ALA A 52 3.92 7.70 16.88
C ALA A 52 5.34 7.93 16.36
N THR A 53 6.35 7.36 17.04
CA THR A 53 7.74 7.40 16.60
C THR A 53 7.94 6.66 15.29
N ALA A 54 7.35 5.46 15.15
CA ALA A 54 7.45 4.67 13.93
C ALA A 54 6.79 5.37 12.73
N VAL A 55 5.61 5.98 12.91
CA VAL A 55 4.94 6.79 11.88
C VAL A 55 5.80 7.97 11.45
N ALA A 56 6.42 8.68 12.39
CA ALA A 56 7.29 9.81 12.08
C ALA A 56 8.54 9.38 11.29
N ILE A 57 9.21 8.31 11.72
CA ILE A 57 10.39 7.77 11.02
C ILE A 57 10.01 7.29 9.62
N GLY A 58 8.94 6.51 9.48
CA GLY A 58 8.46 6.03 8.18
C GLY A 58 8.14 7.18 7.23
N ALA A 59 7.49 8.24 7.72
CA ALA A 59 7.19 9.44 6.91
C ALA A 59 8.45 10.15 6.42
N ILE A 60 9.52 10.22 7.23
CA ILE A 60 10.80 10.81 6.82
C ILE A 60 11.41 10.04 5.63
N PHE A 61 11.44 8.71 5.70
CA PHE A 61 11.96 7.91 4.58
C PHE A 61 11.09 8.02 3.33
N THR A 62 9.77 8.12 3.49
CA THR A 62 8.83 8.29 2.38
C THR A 62 9.02 9.65 1.66
N ILE A 63 9.57 10.68 2.30
CA ILE A 63 9.93 11.93 1.57
C ILE A 63 10.97 11.66 0.47
N PHE A 64 11.90 10.73 0.66
CA PHE A 64 12.85 10.36 -0.39
C PHE A 64 12.15 9.62 -1.55
N GLU A 65 11.15 8.81 -1.26
CA GLU A 65 10.25 8.26 -2.29
C GLU A 65 9.60 9.37 -3.10
N VAL A 66 9.00 10.35 -2.43
CA VAL A 66 8.34 11.49 -3.07
C VAL A 66 9.30 12.25 -4.00
N ILE A 67 10.56 12.43 -3.61
CA ILE A 67 11.59 13.06 -4.48
C ILE A 67 11.81 12.22 -5.75
N VAL A 68 11.96 10.92 -5.62
CA VAL A 68 12.16 9.99 -6.75
C VAL A 68 10.97 10.03 -7.70
N TYR A 69 9.75 9.85 -7.16
CA TYR A 69 8.54 9.79 -7.99
C TYR A 69 8.18 11.14 -8.60
N ALA A 70 8.29 12.24 -7.89
CA ALA A 70 8.10 13.58 -8.44
C ALA A 70 9.08 13.85 -9.59
N SER A 71 10.31 13.34 -9.47
CA SER A 71 11.31 13.47 -10.51
C SER A 71 10.97 12.63 -11.75
N LEU A 72 10.62 11.36 -11.57
CA LEU A 72 10.22 10.46 -12.67
C LEU A 72 8.97 10.97 -13.39
N ILE A 73 7.96 11.42 -12.65
CA ILE A 73 6.75 12.04 -13.18
C ILE A 73 7.12 13.26 -14.05
N SER A 74 7.99 14.14 -13.54
CA SER A 74 8.34 15.38 -14.22
C SER A 74 9.16 15.13 -15.49
N ALA A 75 9.99 14.09 -15.49
CA ALA A 75 10.78 13.68 -16.65
C ALA A 75 9.93 12.96 -17.71
N MET A 76 9.00 12.12 -17.29
CA MET A 76 8.15 11.31 -18.18
C MET A 76 6.70 11.26 -17.65
N PRO A 77 5.90 12.34 -17.78
CA PRO A 77 4.52 12.43 -17.31
C PRO A 77 3.58 11.63 -18.21
N ARG A 78 3.49 10.32 -18.01
CA ARG A 78 2.72 9.40 -18.86
C ARG A 78 1.77 8.53 -18.04
N ALA A 79 0.65 8.15 -18.65
CA ALA A 79 -0.22 7.13 -18.09
C ALA A 79 0.52 5.79 -17.98
N GLY A 80 0.35 5.09 -16.87
CA GLY A 80 1.06 3.86 -16.57
C GLY A 80 2.34 4.03 -15.75
N GLY A 81 2.80 5.28 -15.49
CA GLY A 81 3.87 5.61 -14.52
C GLY A 81 5.01 4.59 -14.45
N ASP A 82 5.05 3.80 -13.38
CA ASP A 82 6.08 2.77 -13.12
C ASP A 82 6.34 1.85 -14.31
N TYR A 83 5.28 1.42 -15.00
CA TYR A 83 5.41 0.59 -16.19
C TYR A 83 6.22 1.28 -17.29
N VAL A 84 5.94 2.57 -17.55
CA VAL A 84 6.64 3.34 -18.58
C VAL A 84 8.09 3.55 -18.19
N TRP A 85 8.36 3.96 -16.96
CA TRP A 85 9.71 4.26 -16.51
C TRP A 85 10.60 3.01 -16.49
N GLN A 86 10.12 1.95 -15.84
CA GLN A 86 10.88 0.71 -15.73
C GLN A 86 11.14 0.07 -17.08
N SER A 87 10.13 0.00 -17.95
CA SER A 87 10.30 -0.63 -19.27
C SER A 87 11.22 0.13 -20.20
N ARG A 88 11.34 1.47 -20.08
CA ARG A 88 12.21 2.31 -20.91
C ARG A 88 13.62 2.47 -20.33
N ILE A 89 13.78 2.35 -19.01
CA ILE A 89 15.07 2.56 -18.33
C ILE A 89 15.75 1.25 -17.97
N LEU A 90 15.03 0.30 -17.34
CA LEU A 90 15.58 -1.00 -16.93
C LEU A 90 15.54 -2.04 -18.05
N GLY A 91 14.60 -1.89 -18.96
CA GLY A 91 14.36 -2.82 -20.06
C GLY A 91 12.96 -3.41 -20.04
N ARG A 92 12.50 -3.75 -21.25
CA ARG A 92 11.11 -4.13 -21.52
C ARG A 92 10.57 -5.29 -20.66
N ALA A 93 11.34 -6.39 -20.53
CA ALA A 93 10.89 -7.57 -19.79
C ALA A 93 10.79 -7.27 -18.29
N ILE A 94 11.84 -6.69 -17.71
CA ILE A 94 11.88 -6.32 -16.29
C ILE A 94 10.74 -5.36 -15.98
N GLY A 95 10.63 -4.27 -16.76
CA GLY A 95 9.59 -3.25 -16.52
C GLY A 95 8.17 -3.78 -16.67
N PHE A 96 7.92 -4.67 -17.64
CA PHE A 96 6.62 -5.30 -17.79
C PHE A 96 6.30 -6.20 -16.59
N ILE A 97 7.21 -7.13 -16.26
CA ILE A 97 6.97 -8.12 -15.22
C ILE A 97 6.76 -7.44 -13.86
N LEU A 98 7.63 -6.52 -13.47
CA LEU A 98 7.51 -5.82 -12.18
C LEU A 98 6.25 -4.97 -12.11
N ALA A 99 5.99 -4.14 -13.12
CA ALA A 99 4.86 -3.22 -13.08
C ALA A 99 3.51 -3.93 -13.18
N VAL A 100 3.39 -4.97 -14.04
CA VAL A 100 2.15 -5.74 -14.19
C VAL A 100 1.87 -6.55 -12.93
N THR A 101 2.88 -7.12 -12.30
CA THR A 101 2.70 -7.88 -11.06
C THR A 101 2.25 -6.95 -9.94
N GLY A 102 2.93 -5.81 -9.70
CA GLY A 102 2.63 -4.92 -8.58
C GLY A 102 1.43 -4.00 -8.77
N TRP A 103 1.06 -3.65 -10.03
CA TRP A 103 -0.04 -2.73 -10.31
C TRP A 103 -1.29 -3.41 -10.86
N TRP A 104 -1.26 -4.72 -11.11
CA TRP A 104 -2.42 -5.43 -11.62
C TRP A 104 -2.71 -6.68 -10.81
N PHE A 105 -1.88 -7.73 -10.90
CA PHE A 105 -2.25 -9.05 -10.37
C PHE A 105 -2.36 -9.08 -8.85
N ILE A 106 -1.39 -8.50 -8.16
CA ILE A 106 -1.39 -8.52 -6.70
C ILE A 106 -2.54 -7.69 -6.10
N LEU A 107 -3.01 -6.67 -6.82
CA LEU A 107 -4.09 -5.81 -6.35
C LEU A 107 -5.47 -6.48 -6.35
N TRP A 108 -5.60 -7.65 -6.97
CA TRP A 108 -6.80 -8.47 -6.78
C TRP A 108 -7.01 -8.86 -5.32
N LEU A 109 -5.94 -9.01 -4.53
CA LEU A 109 -5.99 -9.29 -3.08
C LEU A 109 -6.44 -8.10 -2.24
N TRP A 110 -6.29 -6.88 -2.73
CA TRP A 110 -6.67 -5.71 -1.96
C TRP A 110 -8.18 -5.46 -1.94
N VAL A 111 -8.90 -5.94 -2.93
CA VAL A 111 -10.36 -5.77 -2.98
C VAL A 111 -11.07 -6.44 -1.80
N PRO A 112 -10.77 -7.70 -1.44
CA PRO A 112 -11.28 -8.30 -0.22
C PRO A 112 -10.98 -7.48 1.05
N LEU A 113 -9.75 -6.97 1.16
CA LEU A 113 -9.34 -6.14 2.30
C LEU A 113 -10.16 -4.84 2.39
N TYR A 114 -10.40 -4.19 1.24
CA TYR A 114 -11.28 -3.01 1.17
C TYR A 114 -12.72 -3.35 1.59
N GLY A 115 -13.18 -4.55 1.25
CA GLY A 115 -14.49 -5.07 1.67
C GLY A 115 -14.57 -5.29 3.18
N GLN A 116 -13.53 -5.82 3.78
CA GLN A 116 -13.46 -6.00 5.24
C GLN A 116 -13.48 -4.64 5.95
N MET A 117 -12.72 -3.66 5.46
CA MET A 117 -12.75 -2.29 6.01
C MET A 117 -14.11 -1.63 5.80
N LEU A 118 -14.79 -1.82 4.67
CA LEU A 118 -16.16 -1.35 4.45
C LEU A 118 -17.12 -1.89 5.51
N VAL A 119 -17.02 -3.17 5.81
CA VAL A 119 -17.83 -3.80 6.84
C VAL A 119 -17.53 -3.22 8.22
N TYR A 120 -16.26 -3.12 8.60
CA TYR A 120 -15.83 -2.72 9.94
C TYR A 120 -16.01 -1.23 10.23
N GLU A 121 -15.78 -0.37 9.25
CA GLU A 121 -15.79 1.09 9.41
C GLU A 121 -17.11 1.75 9.03
N VAL A 122 -17.88 1.11 8.15
CA VAL A 122 -19.10 1.73 7.59
C VAL A 122 -20.34 0.94 7.95
N PHE A 123 -20.45 -0.32 7.49
CA PHE A 123 -21.70 -1.06 7.64
C PHE A 123 -21.99 -1.37 9.11
N THR A 124 -21.05 -1.94 9.83
CA THR A 124 -21.25 -2.31 11.23
C THR A 124 -21.57 -1.11 12.12
N PRO A 125 -20.79 -0.02 12.13
CA PRO A 125 -21.11 1.14 12.94
C PRO A 125 -22.43 1.82 12.58
N ILE A 126 -22.72 2.01 11.28
CA ILE A 126 -23.96 2.64 10.84
C ILE A 126 -25.18 1.81 11.25
N LEU A 127 -25.15 0.51 10.97
CA LEU A 127 -26.27 -0.39 11.31
C LEU A 127 -26.48 -0.49 12.82
N ALA A 128 -25.42 -0.53 13.60
CA ALA A 128 -25.51 -0.56 15.07
C ALA A 128 -26.14 0.72 15.62
N VAL A 129 -25.73 1.89 15.14
CA VAL A 129 -26.28 3.20 15.58
C VAL A 129 -27.76 3.35 15.24
N VAL A 130 -28.22 2.85 14.09
CA VAL A 130 -29.65 2.89 13.73
C VAL A 130 -30.48 1.78 14.36
N GLY A 131 -29.87 0.94 15.22
CA GLY A 131 -30.58 -0.13 15.93
C GLY A 131 -30.72 -1.45 15.15
N ALA A 132 -30.12 -1.56 13.97
CA ALA A 132 -30.13 -2.79 13.15
C ALA A 132 -29.01 -3.75 13.58
N ARG A 133 -28.98 -4.10 14.86
CA ARG A 133 -27.95 -4.89 15.53
C ARG A 133 -27.64 -6.21 14.81
N ASP A 134 -28.68 -6.99 14.53
CA ASP A 134 -28.49 -8.33 13.95
C ASP A 134 -27.84 -8.25 12.56
N ALA A 135 -28.20 -7.23 11.77
CA ALA A 135 -27.55 -6.96 10.50
C ALA A 135 -26.08 -6.52 10.67
N ALA A 136 -25.79 -5.67 11.66
CA ALA A 136 -24.42 -5.26 11.96
C ALA A 136 -23.53 -6.46 12.32
N LEU A 137 -24.00 -7.34 13.19
CA LEU A 137 -23.28 -8.55 13.59
C LEU A 137 -23.19 -9.57 12.45
N TRP A 138 -24.23 -9.71 11.62
CA TRP A 138 -24.20 -10.61 10.48
C TRP A 138 -23.07 -10.26 9.50
N PHE A 139 -22.83 -8.98 9.22
CA PHE A 139 -21.74 -8.55 8.35
C PHE A 139 -20.36 -8.93 8.91
N THR A 140 -20.14 -8.83 10.21
CA THR A 140 -18.83 -9.09 10.84
C THR A 140 -18.57 -10.55 11.15
N THR A 141 -19.62 -11.32 11.47
CA THR A 141 -19.48 -12.69 11.98
C THR A 141 -19.68 -13.78 10.94
N THR A 142 -20.22 -13.44 9.75
CA THR A 142 -20.50 -14.45 8.73
C THR A 142 -19.64 -14.25 7.47
N SER A 143 -19.18 -15.35 6.88
CA SER A 143 -18.45 -15.30 5.60
C SER A 143 -19.30 -14.72 4.48
N VAL A 144 -20.63 -14.94 4.49
CA VAL A 144 -21.55 -14.38 3.49
C VAL A 144 -21.67 -12.86 3.66
N GLY A 145 -21.81 -12.36 4.90
CA GLY A 145 -21.85 -10.94 5.18
C GLY A 145 -20.58 -10.24 4.72
N LEU A 146 -19.43 -10.82 5.02
CA LEU A 146 -18.14 -10.33 4.58
C LEU A 146 -18.02 -10.32 3.04
N LEU A 147 -18.47 -11.40 2.36
CA LEU A 147 -18.49 -11.48 0.89
C LEU A 147 -19.37 -10.39 0.28
N VAL A 148 -20.54 -10.12 0.85
CA VAL A 148 -21.43 -9.03 0.37
C VAL A 148 -20.72 -7.69 0.46
N GLY A 149 -19.98 -7.41 1.53
CA GLY A 149 -19.13 -6.22 1.64
C GLY A 149 -18.08 -6.13 0.53
N MET A 150 -17.41 -7.24 0.21
CA MET A 150 -16.40 -7.30 -0.86
C MET A 150 -17.01 -7.11 -2.25
N LEU A 151 -18.17 -7.70 -2.52
CA LEU A 151 -18.88 -7.51 -3.79
C LEU A 151 -19.41 -6.08 -3.93
N ALA A 152 -19.82 -5.45 -2.82
CA ALA A 152 -20.18 -4.03 -2.82
C ALA A 152 -19.00 -3.15 -3.23
N VAL A 153 -17.77 -3.45 -2.77
CA VAL A 153 -16.55 -2.76 -3.24
C VAL A 153 -16.40 -2.88 -4.76
N CYS A 154 -16.49 -4.11 -5.29
CA CYS A 154 -16.39 -4.33 -6.74
C CYS A 154 -17.39 -3.47 -7.51
N ALA A 155 -18.65 -3.43 -7.07
CA ALA A 155 -19.71 -2.66 -7.71
C ALA A 155 -19.48 -1.13 -7.59
N ILE A 156 -19.18 -0.63 -6.39
CA ILE A 156 -18.96 0.80 -6.14
C ILE A 156 -17.76 1.30 -6.95
N VAL A 157 -16.65 0.59 -6.90
CA VAL A 157 -15.41 1.00 -7.58
C VAL A 157 -15.55 0.88 -9.09
N PHE A 158 -16.24 -0.14 -9.59
CA PHE A 158 -16.56 -0.23 -11.01
C PHE A 158 -17.33 1.01 -11.48
N ILE A 159 -18.39 1.38 -10.76
CA ILE A 159 -19.20 2.55 -11.09
C ILE A 159 -18.34 3.83 -11.07
N TYR A 160 -17.56 4.05 -10.00
CA TYR A 160 -16.71 5.23 -9.86
C TYR A 160 -15.78 5.46 -11.04
N ILE A 161 -15.15 4.38 -11.53
CA ILE A 161 -14.17 4.47 -12.60
C ILE A 161 -14.84 4.46 -13.97
N ALA A 162 -15.92 3.69 -14.15
CA ALA A 162 -16.66 3.63 -15.40
C ALA A 162 -17.29 4.98 -15.79
N VAL A 163 -17.74 5.79 -14.82
CA VAL A 163 -18.25 7.14 -15.07
C VAL A 163 -17.16 8.17 -15.43
N GLY A 164 -15.88 7.82 -15.24
CA GLY A 164 -14.73 8.60 -15.69
C GLY A 164 -14.07 9.48 -14.62
N MET A 165 -12.80 9.80 -14.86
CA MET A 165 -11.93 10.50 -13.92
C MET A 165 -12.48 11.83 -13.40
N LYS A 166 -13.16 12.60 -14.24
CA LYS A 166 -13.73 13.92 -13.86
C LYS A 166 -14.80 13.78 -12.77
N TRP A 167 -15.63 12.76 -12.86
CA TRP A 167 -16.65 12.47 -11.85
C TRP A 167 -16.02 11.93 -10.58
N TYR A 168 -15.10 10.99 -10.70
CA TYR A 168 -14.40 10.46 -9.54
C TYR A 168 -13.67 11.55 -8.75
N ALA A 169 -13.01 12.51 -9.42
CA ALA A 169 -12.41 13.65 -8.76
C ALA A 169 -13.44 14.51 -7.97
N ARG A 170 -14.67 14.65 -8.47
CA ARG A 170 -15.72 15.35 -7.73
C ARG A 170 -16.17 14.57 -6.48
N VAL A 171 -16.33 13.25 -6.61
CA VAL A 171 -16.64 12.38 -5.47
C VAL A 171 -15.54 12.47 -4.43
N GLN A 172 -14.28 12.40 -4.85
CA GLN A 172 -13.14 12.52 -3.92
C GLN A 172 -13.12 13.89 -3.22
N LYS A 173 -13.37 14.99 -3.90
CA LYS A 173 -13.46 16.32 -3.27
C LYS A 173 -14.57 16.38 -2.22
N PHE A 174 -15.74 15.85 -2.54
CA PHE A 174 -16.85 15.79 -1.59
C PHE A 174 -16.48 14.94 -0.37
N CYS A 175 -15.92 13.75 -0.61
CA CYS A 175 -15.49 12.86 0.46
C CYS A 175 -14.36 13.46 1.31
N PHE A 176 -13.41 14.18 0.68
CA PHE A 176 -12.30 14.82 1.39
C PHE A 176 -12.81 15.90 2.37
N TRP A 177 -13.65 16.81 1.91
CA TRP A 177 -14.15 17.88 2.77
C TRP A 177 -15.13 17.36 3.83
N GLY A 178 -16.05 16.47 3.45
CA GLY A 178 -16.95 15.85 4.41
C GLY A 178 -16.22 14.97 5.44
N GLY A 179 -15.26 14.19 4.98
CA GLY A 179 -14.40 13.38 5.86
C GLY A 179 -13.54 14.24 6.79
N ALA A 180 -13.02 15.39 6.30
CA ALA A 180 -12.28 16.34 7.13
C ALA A 180 -13.16 16.92 8.25
N VAL A 181 -14.42 17.26 7.95
CA VAL A 181 -15.38 17.68 8.99
C VAL A 181 -15.62 16.57 9.99
N GLY A 182 -15.81 15.32 9.54
CA GLY A 182 -15.95 14.16 10.42
C GLY A 182 -14.72 13.96 11.34
N LEU A 183 -13.52 14.09 10.79
CA LEU A 183 -12.29 13.98 11.56
C LEU A 183 -12.16 15.10 12.61
N LEU A 184 -12.51 16.34 12.26
CA LEU A 184 -12.54 17.44 13.20
C LEU A 184 -13.58 17.20 14.33
N MET A 185 -14.72 16.62 14.01
CA MET A 185 -15.72 16.23 15.03
C MET A 185 -15.14 15.14 15.97
N VAL A 186 -14.50 14.10 15.42
CA VAL A 186 -13.83 13.06 16.22
C VAL A 186 -12.76 13.67 17.12
N PHE A 187 -11.92 14.55 16.58
CA PHE A 187 -10.88 15.23 17.36
C PHE A 187 -11.48 16.11 18.47
N ALA A 188 -12.56 16.84 18.19
CA ALA A 188 -13.24 17.64 19.19
C ALA A 188 -13.85 16.78 20.31
N LEU A 189 -14.52 15.68 19.95
CA LEU A 189 -15.10 14.75 20.94
C LEU A 189 -14.02 14.15 21.86
N LEU A 190 -12.88 13.76 21.29
CA LEU A 190 -11.76 13.22 22.08
C LEU A 190 -11.04 14.33 22.87
N LEU A 191 -10.86 15.52 22.30
CA LEU A 191 -10.15 16.62 22.96
C LEU A 191 -10.91 17.13 24.19
N PHE A 192 -12.21 17.33 24.07
CA PHE A 192 -13.06 17.85 25.13
C PHE A 192 -13.66 16.76 26.03
N GLY A 193 -13.58 15.51 25.61
CA GLY A 193 -14.00 14.35 26.39
C GLY A 193 -12.98 13.96 27.46
N ASP A 194 -13.42 13.13 28.38
CA ASP A 194 -12.60 12.55 29.44
C ASP A 194 -12.82 11.03 29.55
N LYS A 195 -11.88 10.35 30.20
CA LYS A 195 -11.86 8.90 30.35
C LYS A 195 -13.07 8.36 31.15
N ALA A 196 -13.51 9.06 32.19
CA ALA A 196 -14.63 8.63 33.02
C ALA A 196 -15.94 8.65 32.23
N THR A 197 -16.17 9.71 31.46
CA THR A 197 -17.31 9.79 30.53
C THR A 197 -17.26 8.69 29.48
N PHE A 198 -16.08 8.40 28.93
CA PHE A 198 -15.92 7.30 27.97
C PHE A 198 -16.30 5.95 28.58
N ILE A 199 -15.76 5.59 29.75
CA ILE A 199 -16.07 4.32 30.45
C ILE A 199 -17.57 4.19 30.74
N THR A 200 -18.15 5.25 31.29
CA THR A 200 -19.58 5.26 31.61
C THR A 200 -20.46 5.04 30.38
N ASN A 201 -20.13 5.72 29.31
CA ASN A 201 -20.89 5.62 28.05
C ASN A 201 -20.63 4.29 27.34
N LEU A 202 -19.40 3.79 27.31
CA LEU A 202 -19.05 2.48 26.74
C LEU A 202 -19.92 1.37 27.39
N ASN A 203 -19.94 1.34 28.73
CA ASN A 203 -20.69 0.35 29.49
C ASN A 203 -22.22 0.48 29.33
N ALA A 204 -22.73 1.67 28.98
CA ALA A 204 -24.15 1.90 28.75
C ALA A 204 -24.58 1.65 27.27
N ILE A 205 -23.75 2.04 26.32
CA ILE A 205 -24.11 2.06 24.89
C ILE A 205 -23.86 0.71 24.20
N VAL A 206 -22.73 0.05 24.49
CA VAL A 206 -22.35 -1.19 23.80
C VAL A 206 -23.35 -2.32 24.03
N PRO A 207 -23.90 -2.55 25.27
CA PRO A 207 -24.95 -3.54 25.48
C PRO A 207 -26.20 -3.30 24.63
N THR A 208 -26.59 -2.05 24.43
CA THR A 208 -27.77 -1.73 23.63
C THR A 208 -27.52 -1.84 22.13
N MET A 209 -26.35 -1.42 21.67
CA MET A 209 -26.00 -1.46 20.25
C MET A 209 -25.61 -2.86 19.75
N PHE A 210 -24.88 -3.61 20.55
CA PHE A 210 -24.28 -4.88 20.13
C PHE A 210 -24.74 -6.10 20.97
N GLY A 211 -25.55 -5.88 22.02
CA GLY A 211 -26.15 -6.93 22.84
C GLY A 211 -25.19 -7.68 23.72
N THR A 212 -24.15 -7.03 24.17
CA THR A 212 -23.29 -7.57 25.23
C THR A 212 -24.07 -7.61 26.57
N THR A 213 -23.59 -8.37 27.53
CA THR A 213 -24.25 -8.51 28.85
C THR A 213 -24.30 -7.16 29.58
N PRO A 214 -25.48 -6.64 29.93
CA PRO A 214 -25.59 -5.43 30.72
C PRO A 214 -24.97 -5.59 32.13
N GLY A 215 -24.40 -4.50 32.67
CA GLY A 215 -23.81 -4.47 34.00
C GLY A 215 -22.39 -5.02 34.12
N VAL A 216 -21.82 -5.51 33.05
CA VAL A 216 -20.39 -5.85 32.97
C VAL A 216 -19.58 -4.58 32.77
N ASP A 217 -18.48 -4.42 33.51
CA ASP A 217 -17.49 -3.38 33.20
C ASP A 217 -16.70 -3.78 31.94
N LEU A 218 -17.22 -3.37 30.77
CA LEU A 218 -16.62 -3.69 29.47
C LEU A 218 -15.22 -3.07 29.30
N TYR A 219 -14.97 -1.95 29.97
CA TYR A 219 -13.64 -1.33 29.91
C TYR A 219 -12.61 -2.23 30.59
N GLN A 220 -12.88 -2.67 31.81
CA GLN A 220 -11.98 -3.57 32.55
C GLN A 220 -11.90 -4.95 31.89
N ALA A 221 -13.01 -5.53 31.49
CA ALA A 221 -13.04 -6.84 30.83
C ALA A 221 -12.19 -6.81 29.51
N THR A 222 -12.23 -5.69 28.78
CA THR A 222 -11.39 -5.52 27.56
C THR A 222 -9.91 -5.39 27.90
N GLN A 223 -9.56 -4.70 29.00
CA GLN A 223 -8.19 -4.64 29.50
C GLN A 223 -7.66 -6.04 29.83
N ASP A 224 -8.42 -6.82 30.57
CA ASP A 224 -8.05 -8.16 31.02
C ASP A 224 -7.88 -9.11 29.80
N ALA A 225 -8.81 -9.05 28.84
CA ALA A 225 -8.74 -9.84 27.61
C ALA A 225 -7.51 -9.47 26.75
N GLY A 226 -7.15 -8.18 26.65
CA GLY A 226 -5.97 -7.74 25.92
C GLY A 226 -4.66 -8.15 26.58
N VAL A 227 -4.58 -8.09 27.90
CA VAL A 227 -3.42 -8.61 28.67
C VAL A 227 -3.28 -10.12 28.43
N ALA A 228 -4.37 -10.87 28.48
CA ALA A 228 -4.37 -12.30 28.18
C ALA A 228 -3.96 -12.60 26.74
N ALA A 229 -4.24 -11.67 25.80
CA ALA A 229 -3.82 -11.74 24.39
C ALA A 229 -2.33 -11.38 24.16
N GLY A 230 -1.58 -11.02 25.21
CA GLY A 230 -0.15 -10.69 25.11
C GLY A 230 0.14 -9.30 24.54
N THR A 231 -0.72 -8.31 24.80
CA THR A 231 -0.49 -6.92 24.37
C THR A 231 0.72 -6.31 25.08
N VAL A 232 1.67 -5.72 24.30
CA VAL A 232 2.95 -5.18 24.81
C VAL A 232 3.28 -3.77 24.31
N ALA A 233 2.32 -3.07 23.71
CA ALA A 233 2.56 -1.75 23.10
C ALA A 233 3.19 -0.74 24.07
N ALA A 234 4.23 0.00 23.61
CA ALA A 234 4.89 1.01 24.42
C ALA A 234 3.97 2.20 24.71
N PRO A 235 4.08 2.82 25.92
CA PRO A 235 3.39 4.07 26.23
C PRO A 235 3.79 5.20 25.26
N LEU A 236 2.81 6.03 24.86
CA LEU A 236 3.06 7.15 23.91
C LEU A 236 4.11 8.16 24.41
N GLY A 237 4.27 8.30 25.75
CA GLY A 237 5.27 9.18 26.33
C GLY A 237 6.72 8.68 26.25
N ASN A 238 6.92 7.41 25.90
CA ASN A 238 8.24 6.81 25.71
C ASN A 238 8.52 6.71 24.21
N LEU A 239 9.50 7.45 23.68
CA LEU A 239 9.83 7.43 22.26
C LEU A 239 10.29 6.05 21.76
N ALA A 240 10.91 5.24 22.62
CA ALA A 240 11.34 3.86 22.33
C ALA A 240 11.96 3.70 20.93
N ILE A 241 12.86 4.61 20.52
CA ILE A 241 13.35 4.75 19.14
C ILE A 241 13.84 3.41 18.58
N GLY A 242 14.67 2.69 19.35
CA GLY A 242 15.21 1.38 18.92
C GLY A 242 14.11 0.35 18.64
N ALA A 243 13.19 0.14 19.58
CA ALA A 243 12.08 -0.79 19.42
C ALA A 243 11.07 -0.33 18.34
N SER A 244 10.96 0.99 18.11
CA SER A 244 10.07 1.54 17.09
C SER A 244 10.50 1.20 15.66
N PHE A 245 11.78 0.87 15.43
CA PHE A 245 12.22 0.36 14.13
C PHE A 245 11.56 -0.98 13.79
N ALA A 246 11.29 -1.85 14.76
CA ALA A 246 10.57 -3.11 14.54
C ALA A 246 9.11 -2.90 14.08
N LEU A 247 8.51 -1.73 14.35
CA LEU A 247 7.18 -1.37 13.88
C LEU A 247 7.17 -0.86 12.43
N ILE A 248 8.30 -0.34 11.92
CA ILE A 248 8.32 0.33 10.61
C ILE A 248 7.86 -0.60 9.47
N PRO A 249 8.28 -1.87 9.39
CA PRO A 249 7.77 -2.78 8.36
C PRO A 249 6.25 -2.94 8.35
N MET A 250 5.56 -2.78 9.49
CA MET A 250 4.10 -2.71 9.54
C MET A 250 3.57 -1.32 9.16
N ILE A 251 4.19 -0.26 9.66
CA ILE A 251 3.74 1.12 9.45
C ILE A 251 3.82 1.55 7.98
N VAL A 252 4.72 1.00 7.20
CA VAL A 252 4.82 1.32 5.76
C VAL A 252 3.61 0.87 4.95
N PHE A 253 2.80 -0.06 5.45
CA PHE A 253 1.47 -0.33 4.90
C PHE A 253 0.54 0.89 4.95
N PHE A 254 0.86 1.89 5.74
CA PHE A 254 0.20 3.19 5.77
C PHE A 254 1.00 4.24 4.99
N ASN A 255 2.31 4.36 5.23
CA ASN A 255 3.11 5.49 4.74
C ASN A 255 3.49 5.41 3.25
N LEU A 256 3.54 4.23 2.63
CA LEU A 256 4.18 3.98 1.33
C LEU A 256 3.32 4.36 0.10
N TRP A 257 2.33 5.24 0.23
CA TRP A 257 1.36 5.45 -0.84
C TRP A 257 1.20 6.87 -1.38
N PRO A 258 2.03 7.87 -1.07
CA PRO A 258 1.89 9.20 -1.67
C PRO A 258 2.08 9.19 -3.19
N ASN A 259 2.86 8.23 -3.71
CA ASN A 259 3.16 8.00 -5.11
C ASN A 259 2.05 7.26 -5.89
N TRP A 260 0.98 6.78 -5.22
CA TRP A 260 -0.04 5.89 -5.81
C TRP A 260 -0.69 6.47 -7.07
N GLY A 261 -0.76 7.79 -7.17
CA GLY A 261 -1.23 8.52 -8.35
C GLY A 261 -0.24 8.56 -9.51
N SER A 262 0.98 8.04 -9.38
CA SER A 262 2.03 8.11 -10.39
C SER A 262 1.60 7.61 -11.78
N THR A 263 0.76 6.58 -11.80
CA THR A 263 0.22 5.97 -13.02
C THR A 263 -0.79 6.86 -13.77
N LEU A 264 -1.28 7.93 -13.14
CA LEU A 264 -2.34 8.80 -13.64
C LEU A 264 -1.83 10.11 -14.24
N TYR A 265 -0.53 10.41 -14.12
CA TYR A 265 0.01 11.73 -14.46
C TYR A 265 -0.01 12.07 -15.97
N GLY A 266 -0.32 11.12 -16.83
CA GLY A 266 -0.72 11.42 -18.21
C GLY A 266 -2.02 12.24 -18.30
N GLU A 267 -2.88 12.16 -17.26
CA GLU A 267 -4.18 12.86 -17.18
C GLU A 267 -4.17 14.09 -16.24
N VAL A 268 -3.00 14.42 -15.65
CA VAL A 268 -2.83 15.58 -14.75
C VAL A 268 -2.26 16.77 -15.51
N ARG A 269 -2.86 17.95 -15.31
CA ARG A 269 -2.40 19.21 -15.90
C ARG A 269 -1.13 19.70 -15.19
N GLY A 270 -0.12 20.10 -15.97
CA GLY A 270 1.15 20.59 -15.42
C GLY A 270 2.00 19.49 -14.78
N ALA A 271 1.83 18.23 -15.18
CA ALA A 271 2.56 17.08 -14.66
C ALA A 271 4.09 17.16 -14.81
N SER A 272 4.62 18.00 -15.70
CA SER A 272 6.06 18.27 -15.83
C SER A 272 6.62 19.22 -14.75
N ASP A 273 5.77 19.86 -13.93
CA ASP A 273 6.23 20.75 -12.85
C ASP A 273 6.65 19.93 -11.61
N TYR A 274 7.96 19.74 -11.46
CA TYR A 274 8.55 18.99 -10.35
C TYR A 274 8.13 19.51 -8.97
N LYS A 275 8.14 20.84 -8.77
CA LYS A 275 7.82 21.41 -7.45
C LYS A 275 6.38 21.15 -7.04
N ARG A 276 5.46 21.26 -7.99
CA ARG A 276 4.04 20.97 -7.74
C ARG A 276 3.80 19.50 -7.43
N ASN A 277 4.42 18.61 -8.20
CA ASN A 277 4.32 17.16 -7.95
C ASN A 277 4.91 16.79 -6.59
N PHE A 278 6.10 17.33 -6.28
CA PHE A 278 6.75 17.10 -4.98
C PHE A 278 5.85 17.57 -3.82
N TRP A 279 5.42 18.84 -3.83
CA TRP A 279 4.62 19.37 -2.73
C TRP A 279 3.22 18.73 -2.63
N GLY A 280 2.63 18.30 -3.74
CA GLY A 280 1.37 17.55 -3.72
C GLY A 280 1.47 16.25 -2.93
N MET A 281 2.52 15.45 -3.17
CA MET A 281 2.76 14.19 -2.46
C MET A 281 3.35 14.40 -1.06
N ALA A 282 4.32 15.32 -0.91
CA ALA A 282 4.95 15.61 0.38
C ALA A 282 3.95 16.17 1.41
N ALA A 283 3.08 17.09 0.99
CA ALA A 283 2.03 17.60 1.88
C ALA A 283 1.06 16.48 2.31
N ALA A 284 0.71 15.55 1.42
CA ALA A 284 -0.15 14.43 1.76
C ALA A 284 0.46 13.56 2.87
N ILE A 285 1.73 13.15 2.75
CA ILE A 285 2.38 12.33 3.78
C ILE A 285 2.62 13.08 5.09
N ILE A 286 3.03 14.35 5.02
CA ILE A 286 3.27 15.16 6.23
C ILE A 286 1.94 15.38 6.98
N VAL A 287 0.89 15.80 6.29
CA VAL A 287 -0.42 16.04 6.91
C VAL A 287 -0.98 14.77 7.53
N THR A 288 -0.96 13.65 6.81
CA THR A 288 -1.50 12.38 7.33
C THR A 288 -0.69 11.84 8.51
N ALA A 289 0.64 11.97 8.49
CA ALA A 289 1.49 11.56 9.61
C ALA A 289 1.24 12.42 10.86
N VAL A 290 1.19 13.76 10.70
CA VAL A 290 0.90 14.68 11.81
C VAL A 290 -0.49 14.42 12.41
N LEU A 291 -1.52 14.29 11.56
CA LEU A 291 -2.87 13.99 12.02
C LEU A 291 -2.95 12.61 12.71
N GLY A 292 -2.18 11.61 12.24
CA GLY A 292 -2.07 10.31 12.89
C GLY A 292 -1.50 10.41 14.29
N ILE A 293 -0.38 11.13 14.47
CA ILE A 293 0.24 11.33 15.78
C ILE A 293 -0.73 12.08 16.72
N VAL A 294 -1.40 13.14 16.24
CA VAL A 294 -2.42 13.85 17.02
C VAL A 294 -3.55 12.90 17.42
N PHE A 295 -3.99 12.02 16.53
CA PHE A 295 -5.03 11.06 16.84
C PHE A 295 -4.60 10.10 17.94
N PHE A 296 -3.37 9.57 17.91
CA PHE A 296 -2.86 8.70 18.99
C PHE A 296 -2.83 9.41 20.34
N LEU A 297 -2.38 10.66 20.37
CA LEU A 297 -2.37 11.46 21.60
C LEU A 297 -3.78 11.67 22.17
N LEU A 298 -4.76 11.93 21.29
CA LEU A 298 -6.16 12.10 21.70
C LEU A 298 -6.80 10.78 22.18
N ILE A 299 -6.50 9.67 21.50
CA ILE A 299 -6.90 8.32 21.96
C ILE A 299 -6.30 8.04 23.33
N GLY A 300 -4.99 8.25 23.47
CA GLY A 300 -4.29 8.02 24.75
C GLY A 300 -4.86 8.84 25.91
N LYS A 301 -5.17 10.12 25.67
CA LYS A 301 -5.77 11.03 26.66
C LYS A 301 -7.16 10.58 27.09
N THR A 302 -8.02 10.19 26.15
CA THR A 302 -9.48 10.08 26.38
C THR A 302 -9.96 8.66 26.55
N LEU A 303 -9.45 7.72 25.75
CA LEU A 303 -9.80 6.30 25.85
C LEU A 303 -8.84 5.54 26.77
N GLY A 304 -7.58 5.96 26.80
CA GLY A 304 -6.45 5.22 27.36
C GLY A 304 -5.71 4.45 26.27
N TRP A 305 -4.39 4.67 26.18
CA TRP A 305 -3.57 4.01 25.18
C TRP A 305 -3.52 2.49 25.36
N ASP A 306 -3.42 2.05 26.62
CA ASP A 306 -3.43 0.63 26.95
C ASP A 306 -4.79 -0.02 26.61
N PHE A 307 -5.90 0.69 26.88
CA PHE A 307 -7.22 0.21 26.50
C PHE A 307 -7.34 0.01 24.99
N TYR A 308 -6.88 0.97 24.18
CA TYR A 308 -6.95 0.87 22.74
C TYR A 308 -6.15 -0.34 22.21
N ASN A 309 -4.93 -0.54 22.71
CA ASN A 309 -4.12 -1.68 22.32
C ASN A 309 -4.70 -3.02 22.81
N ASN A 310 -5.17 -3.08 24.04
CA ASN A 310 -5.81 -4.27 24.61
C ASN A 310 -7.10 -4.64 23.87
N ALA A 311 -7.91 -3.66 23.47
CA ALA A 311 -9.09 -3.89 22.64
C ALA A 311 -8.73 -4.53 21.29
N ASN A 312 -7.68 -4.01 20.63
CA ASN A 312 -7.19 -4.57 19.38
C ASN A 312 -6.61 -5.97 19.57
N GLY A 313 -5.82 -6.20 20.62
CA GLY A 313 -5.26 -7.52 20.92
C GLY A 313 -6.34 -8.57 21.12
N ALA A 314 -7.35 -8.28 21.94
CA ALA A 314 -8.48 -9.18 22.17
C ALA A 314 -9.27 -9.47 20.88
N PHE A 315 -9.55 -8.43 20.08
CA PHE A 315 -10.30 -8.57 18.82
C PHE A 315 -9.55 -9.40 17.78
N TRP A 316 -8.27 -9.09 17.52
CA TRP A 316 -7.52 -9.75 16.46
C TRP A 316 -7.12 -11.18 16.80
N ASN A 317 -6.77 -11.47 18.06
CA ASN A 317 -6.48 -12.85 18.49
C ASN A 317 -7.68 -13.78 18.29
N TYR A 318 -8.89 -13.30 18.55
CA TYR A 318 -10.11 -14.06 18.26
C TYR A 318 -10.35 -14.15 16.74
N THR A 319 -10.27 -13.04 16.03
CA THR A 319 -10.57 -12.98 14.58
C THR A 319 -9.62 -13.87 13.76
N TRP A 320 -8.37 -13.99 14.16
CA TRP A 320 -7.38 -14.85 13.52
C TRP A 320 -7.38 -16.30 14.06
N GLY A 321 -8.19 -16.60 15.06
CA GLY A 321 -8.33 -17.95 15.61
C GLY A 321 -7.22 -18.38 16.57
N TYR A 322 -6.45 -17.42 17.13
CA TYR A 322 -5.45 -17.72 18.17
C TYR A 322 -6.07 -18.01 19.52
N THR A 323 -7.27 -17.55 19.76
CA THR A 323 -8.09 -17.87 20.93
C THR A 323 -9.51 -18.21 20.50
N ALA A 324 -10.16 -19.12 21.26
CA ALA A 324 -11.59 -19.39 21.12
C ALA A 324 -12.44 -18.42 21.95
N GLU A 325 -11.82 -17.65 22.85
CA GLU A 325 -12.49 -16.71 23.72
C GLU A 325 -12.90 -15.46 22.94
N GLN A 326 -14.21 -15.18 22.96
CA GLN A 326 -14.75 -14.01 22.25
C GLN A 326 -14.33 -12.72 22.97
N PRO A 327 -13.97 -11.66 22.21
CA PRO A 327 -13.66 -10.38 22.82
C PRO A 327 -14.90 -9.79 23.50
N PRO A 328 -14.73 -9.04 24.62
CA PRO A 328 -15.85 -8.41 25.33
C PRO A 328 -16.67 -7.47 24.44
N MET A 329 -16.04 -6.90 23.40
CA MET A 329 -16.69 -6.09 22.37
C MET A 329 -16.70 -6.85 21.03
N PRO A 330 -17.89 -7.20 20.47
CA PRO A 330 -18.00 -8.02 19.26
C PRO A 330 -17.85 -7.24 17.95
N PHE A 331 -17.10 -6.16 17.96
CA PHE A 331 -16.82 -5.31 16.79
C PHE A 331 -15.36 -4.86 16.81
N TRP A 332 -14.86 -4.51 15.62
CA TRP A 332 -13.51 -3.97 15.51
C TRP A 332 -13.36 -2.67 16.31
N PRO A 333 -12.29 -2.51 17.12
CA PRO A 333 -12.05 -1.34 17.97
C PRO A 333 -11.77 -0.06 17.16
N TYR A 334 -12.76 0.38 16.40
CA TYR A 334 -12.65 1.53 15.50
C TYR A 334 -12.65 2.86 16.28
N PRO A 335 -11.56 3.64 16.24
CA PRO A 335 -11.43 4.84 17.05
C PRO A 335 -12.53 5.90 16.82
N ALA A 336 -13.08 5.99 15.59
CA ALA A 336 -14.18 6.91 15.31
C ALA A 336 -15.49 6.45 15.96
N LEU A 337 -15.74 5.14 16.08
CA LEU A 337 -16.88 4.61 16.81
C LEU A 337 -16.72 4.86 18.33
N PHE A 338 -15.52 4.67 18.86
CA PHE A 338 -15.22 5.02 20.25
C PHE A 338 -15.41 6.52 20.53
N ALA A 339 -14.98 7.38 19.62
CA ALA A 339 -15.24 8.82 19.75
C ALA A 339 -16.74 9.14 19.71
N ALA A 340 -17.53 8.42 18.92
CA ALA A 340 -18.99 8.59 18.90
C ALA A 340 -19.65 8.21 20.24
N PHE A 341 -19.05 7.30 21.02
CA PHE A 341 -19.54 6.97 22.38
C PHE A 341 -19.30 8.07 23.41
N MET A 342 -18.54 9.11 23.10
CA MET A 342 -18.44 10.30 23.97
C MET A 342 -19.79 11.01 24.15
N VAL A 343 -20.74 10.77 23.27
CA VAL A 343 -22.08 11.36 23.31
C VAL A 343 -23.15 10.26 23.30
N ARG A 344 -24.28 10.51 23.99
CA ARG A 344 -25.40 9.55 24.05
C ARG A 344 -26.46 9.79 22.98
N SER A 345 -26.32 10.85 22.15
CA SER A 345 -27.27 11.16 21.09
C SER A 345 -27.04 10.27 19.86
N PRO A 346 -27.96 9.36 19.49
CA PRO A 346 -27.82 8.53 18.29
C PRO A 346 -27.68 9.35 17.01
N ALA A 347 -28.32 10.51 16.93
CA ALA A 347 -28.22 11.39 15.77
C ALA A 347 -26.80 11.94 15.58
N VAL A 348 -26.13 12.33 16.69
CA VAL A 348 -24.75 12.81 16.63
C VAL A 348 -23.80 11.65 16.33
N GLN A 349 -24.00 10.48 16.95
CA GLN A 349 -23.24 9.27 16.65
C GLN A 349 -23.34 8.89 15.16
N PHE A 350 -24.55 8.88 14.63
CA PHE A 350 -24.80 8.62 13.20
C PHE A 350 -24.07 9.62 12.32
N LEU A 351 -24.17 10.92 12.63
CA LEU A 351 -23.50 11.97 11.85
C LEU A 351 -21.98 11.80 11.84
N VAL A 352 -21.37 11.52 13.00
CA VAL A 352 -19.92 11.26 13.12
C VAL A 352 -19.51 10.08 12.23
N ILE A 353 -20.20 8.95 12.36
CA ILE A 353 -19.88 7.75 11.59
C ILE A 353 -20.12 7.95 10.09
N LEU A 354 -21.22 8.62 9.72
CA LEU A 354 -21.51 8.93 8.32
C LEU A 354 -20.41 9.79 7.68
N LEU A 355 -19.97 10.84 8.37
CA LEU A 355 -18.91 11.71 7.86
C LEU A 355 -17.56 11.00 7.83
N MET A 356 -17.27 10.16 8.83
CA MET A 356 -16.04 9.36 8.85
C MET A 356 -16.04 8.28 7.76
N SER A 357 -17.20 7.73 7.37
CA SER A 357 -17.30 6.77 6.25
C SER A 357 -16.87 7.37 4.90
N LEU A 358 -16.89 8.68 4.75
CA LEU A 358 -16.43 9.35 3.53
C LEU A 358 -14.94 9.13 3.26
N TRP A 359 -14.13 8.83 4.27
CA TRP A 359 -12.74 8.43 4.08
C TRP A 359 -12.64 7.12 3.30
N TRP A 360 -13.49 6.14 3.60
CA TRP A 360 -13.55 4.89 2.84
C TRP A 360 -14.05 5.15 1.41
N PHE A 361 -15.12 5.89 1.22
CA PHE A 361 -15.70 6.16 -0.10
C PHE A 361 -14.76 6.96 -1.01
N GLY A 362 -14.01 7.92 -0.49
CA GLY A 362 -13.00 8.67 -1.25
C GLY A 362 -11.79 7.82 -1.65
N TRP A 363 -11.43 6.83 -0.82
CA TRP A 363 -10.30 5.95 -1.02
C TRP A 363 -10.58 4.79 -1.99
N SER A 364 -11.76 4.20 -1.91
CA SER A 364 -12.08 2.90 -2.52
C SER A 364 -11.75 2.80 -4.01
N GLY A 365 -11.92 3.89 -4.78
CA GLY A 365 -11.62 3.91 -6.21
C GLY A 365 -10.12 3.87 -6.56
N THR A 366 -9.23 4.13 -5.60
CA THR A 366 -7.78 4.24 -5.87
C THR A 366 -7.19 2.94 -6.40
N VAL A 367 -7.65 1.79 -5.90
CA VAL A 367 -7.11 0.48 -6.27
C VAL A 367 -7.27 0.17 -7.75
N PHE A 368 -8.45 0.38 -8.33
CA PHE A 368 -8.71 0.05 -9.73
C PHE A 368 -8.29 1.17 -10.69
N LEU A 369 -8.33 2.41 -10.23
CA LEU A 369 -8.00 3.54 -11.11
C LEU A 369 -6.54 3.48 -11.54
N SER A 370 -5.60 3.32 -10.62
CA SER A 370 -4.18 3.22 -10.91
C SER A 370 -3.85 1.98 -11.75
N SER A 371 -4.42 0.82 -11.39
CA SER A 371 -4.21 -0.45 -12.10
C SER A 371 -4.67 -0.38 -13.55
N THR A 372 -5.83 0.19 -13.82
CA THR A 372 -6.37 0.28 -15.19
C THR A 372 -5.45 1.06 -16.13
N ARG A 373 -4.67 2.03 -15.62
CA ARG A 373 -3.71 2.80 -16.44
C ARG A 373 -2.46 1.99 -16.79
N VAL A 374 -2.00 1.13 -15.90
CA VAL A 374 -0.90 0.19 -16.19
C VAL A 374 -1.33 -0.85 -17.22
N ILE A 375 -2.50 -1.47 -17.03
CA ILE A 375 -3.07 -2.44 -17.99
C ILE A 375 -3.25 -1.77 -19.36
N PHE A 376 -3.80 -0.56 -19.39
CA PHE A 376 -4.00 0.21 -20.60
C PHE A 376 -2.68 0.56 -21.30
N ALA A 377 -1.65 1.00 -20.56
CA ALA A 377 -0.33 1.31 -21.12
C ALA A 377 0.33 0.06 -21.71
N ALA A 378 0.24 -1.09 -21.04
CA ALA A 378 0.74 -2.36 -21.54
C ALA A 378 0.00 -2.80 -22.83
N ALA A 379 -1.31 -2.55 -22.91
CA ALA A 379 -2.09 -2.81 -24.12
C ALA A 379 -1.71 -1.90 -25.29
N LEU A 380 -1.42 -0.61 -25.02
CA LEU A 380 -0.90 0.34 -26.03
C LEU A 380 0.47 -0.09 -26.56
N ASP A 381 1.31 -0.66 -25.70
CA ASP A 381 2.60 -1.24 -26.10
C ASP A 381 2.46 -2.63 -26.77
N ARG A 382 1.22 -3.03 -27.10
CA ARG A 382 0.86 -4.28 -27.79
C ARG A 382 1.20 -5.56 -27.04
N MET A 383 1.44 -5.45 -25.73
CA MET A 383 1.70 -6.60 -24.85
C MET A 383 0.42 -7.26 -24.31
N LEU A 384 -0.72 -6.76 -24.74
CA LEU A 384 -2.06 -7.31 -24.48
C LEU A 384 -2.91 -7.26 -25.77
N PRO A 385 -4.07 -7.92 -25.81
CA PRO A 385 -5.00 -7.81 -26.94
C PRO A 385 -5.46 -6.37 -27.17
N GLU A 386 -5.70 -6.00 -28.43
CA GLU A 386 -6.07 -4.62 -28.81
C GLU A 386 -7.38 -4.13 -28.18
N TRP A 387 -8.32 -5.06 -27.92
CA TRP A 387 -9.59 -4.68 -27.29
C TRP A 387 -9.42 -4.11 -25.88
N VAL A 388 -8.32 -4.45 -25.18
CA VAL A 388 -8.01 -3.92 -23.83
C VAL A 388 -7.72 -2.41 -23.86
N SER A 389 -7.12 -1.92 -24.95
CA SER A 389 -6.79 -0.50 -25.13
C SER A 389 -7.96 0.36 -25.66
N LYS A 390 -9.15 -0.21 -25.85
CA LYS A 390 -10.31 0.56 -26.28
C LYS A 390 -10.83 1.46 -25.16
N ILE A 391 -11.02 2.74 -25.50
CA ILE A 391 -11.56 3.75 -24.60
C ILE A 391 -13.03 3.99 -24.90
N GLU A 392 -13.86 4.00 -23.88
CA GLU A 392 -15.26 4.42 -24.00
C GLU A 392 -15.34 5.90 -24.39
N PRO A 393 -15.99 6.26 -25.51
CA PRO A 393 -15.95 7.63 -26.04
C PRO A 393 -16.57 8.67 -25.11
N ARG A 394 -17.60 8.30 -24.30
CA ARG A 394 -18.32 9.22 -23.43
C ARG A 394 -17.56 9.52 -22.14
N THR A 395 -17.03 8.49 -21.49
CA THR A 395 -16.38 8.60 -20.18
C THR A 395 -14.87 8.73 -20.25
N ARG A 396 -14.29 8.46 -21.42
CA ARG A 396 -12.83 8.44 -21.65
C ARG A 396 -12.09 7.44 -20.75
N THR A 397 -12.76 6.34 -20.42
CA THR A 397 -12.25 5.30 -19.53
C THR A 397 -11.99 4.00 -20.30
N PRO A 398 -10.88 3.28 -20.03
CA PRO A 398 -10.63 1.96 -20.62
C PRO A 398 -11.42 0.87 -19.84
N ILE A 399 -12.71 0.73 -20.16
CA ILE A 399 -13.63 -0.17 -19.46
C ILE A 399 -13.16 -1.63 -19.52
N ASN A 400 -12.58 -2.06 -20.64
CA ASN A 400 -12.09 -3.43 -20.77
C ASN A 400 -10.90 -3.72 -19.83
N ALA A 401 -10.01 -2.74 -19.63
CA ALA A 401 -8.95 -2.85 -18.62
C ALA A 401 -9.54 -2.90 -17.19
N LEU A 402 -10.61 -2.16 -16.93
CA LEU A 402 -11.31 -2.20 -15.64
C LEU A 402 -11.94 -3.57 -15.38
N LEU A 403 -12.53 -4.24 -16.39
CA LEU A 403 -13.07 -5.58 -16.25
C LEU A 403 -12.00 -6.62 -15.91
N LEU A 404 -10.77 -6.46 -16.41
CA LEU A 404 -9.64 -7.31 -16.05
C LEU A 404 -9.19 -7.13 -14.58
N MET A 405 -9.61 -6.06 -13.92
CA MET A 405 -9.48 -5.93 -12.46
C MET A 405 -10.65 -6.53 -11.72
N VAL A 406 -11.88 -6.20 -12.13
CA VAL A 406 -13.10 -6.56 -11.38
C VAL A 406 -13.36 -8.06 -11.37
N ILE A 407 -13.26 -8.72 -12.53
CA ILE A 407 -13.63 -10.14 -12.64
C ILE A 407 -12.74 -11.04 -11.74
N PRO A 408 -11.40 -10.95 -11.82
CA PRO A 408 -10.57 -11.73 -10.90
C PRO A 408 -10.77 -11.34 -9.43
N SER A 409 -11.00 -10.05 -9.14
CA SER A 409 -11.26 -9.59 -7.77
C SER A 409 -12.51 -10.21 -7.15
N VAL A 410 -13.56 -10.46 -7.93
CA VAL A 410 -14.75 -11.18 -7.46
C VAL A 410 -14.38 -12.62 -7.06
N ILE A 411 -13.58 -13.31 -7.88
CA ILE A 411 -13.13 -14.69 -7.59
C ILE A 411 -12.29 -14.71 -6.31
N ILE A 412 -11.33 -13.81 -6.21
CA ILE A 412 -10.45 -13.68 -5.02
C ILE A 412 -11.27 -13.33 -3.77
N SER A 413 -12.31 -12.50 -3.91
CA SER A 413 -13.21 -12.16 -2.78
C SER A 413 -13.94 -13.39 -2.23
N ILE A 414 -14.35 -14.32 -3.10
CA ILE A 414 -14.95 -15.60 -2.67
C ILE A 414 -13.92 -16.44 -1.91
N LEU A 415 -12.72 -16.61 -2.47
CA LEU A 415 -11.64 -17.39 -1.83
C LEU A 415 -11.27 -16.80 -0.46
N TYR A 416 -11.21 -15.48 -0.36
CA TYR A 416 -10.89 -14.75 0.88
C TYR A 416 -12.01 -14.90 1.93
N ALA A 417 -13.26 -14.67 1.56
CA ALA A 417 -14.40 -14.72 2.47
C ALA A 417 -14.54 -16.08 3.16
N TYR A 418 -14.32 -17.15 2.40
CA TYR A 418 -14.37 -18.53 2.90
C TYR A 418 -13.01 -19.08 3.33
N ASN A 419 -11.98 -18.25 3.34
CA ASN A 419 -10.59 -18.60 3.70
C ASN A 419 -10.05 -19.84 2.99
N VAL A 420 -10.43 -20.03 1.72
CA VAL A 420 -9.97 -21.15 0.91
C VAL A 420 -8.45 -21.01 0.69
N PHE A 421 -7.69 -22.08 0.90
CA PHE A 421 -6.21 -22.07 0.82
C PHE A 421 -5.53 -20.97 1.67
N SER A 422 -6.12 -20.62 2.80
CA SER A 422 -5.62 -19.57 3.70
C SER A 422 -5.50 -18.19 3.04
N PHE A 423 -6.38 -17.85 2.09
CA PHE A 423 -6.31 -16.58 1.34
C PHE A 423 -6.35 -15.33 2.21
N ARG A 424 -6.88 -15.40 3.43
CA ARG A 424 -6.84 -14.25 4.37
C ARG A 424 -5.42 -13.86 4.76
N THR A 425 -4.49 -14.82 4.83
CA THR A 425 -3.09 -14.55 5.18
C THR A 425 -2.29 -13.93 4.03
N LEU A 426 -2.78 -14.02 2.78
CA LEU A 426 -2.10 -13.50 1.59
C LEU A 426 -2.23 -11.98 1.42
N ALA A 427 -3.09 -11.31 2.17
CA ALA A 427 -3.34 -9.88 2.01
C ALA A 427 -2.08 -9.01 2.21
N LEU A 428 -1.15 -9.47 3.06
CA LEU A 428 0.11 -8.80 3.33
C LEU A 428 1.10 -8.91 2.16
N ASP A 429 1.04 -9.98 1.36
CA ASP A 429 1.89 -10.19 0.19
C ASP A 429 1.75 -9.07 -0.84
N ALA A 430 0.57 -8.44 -0.88
CA ALA A 430 0.31 -7.35 -1.82
C ALA A 430 1.29 -6.20 -1.63
N THR A 431 1.53 -5.77 -0.39
CA THR A 431 2.46 -4.67 -0.11
C THR A 431 3.90 -5.04 -0.45
N LEU A 432 4.30 -6.28 -0.16
CA LEU A 432 5.63 -6.78 -0.51
C LEU A 432 5.87 -6.74 -2.03
N VAL A 433 4.94 -7.27 -2.82
CA VAL A 433 5.06 -7.30 -4.29
C VAL A 433 5.04 -5.88 -4.87
N ILE A 434 4.24 -4.97 -4.30
CA ILE A 434 4.24 -3.56 -4.70
C ILE A 434 5.57 -2.89 -4.35
N ALA A 435 6.14 -3.17 -3.17
CA ALA A 435 7.45 -2.63 -2.78
C ALA A 435 8.57 -3.09 -3.73
N VAL A 436 8.54 -4.34 -4.22
CA VAL A 436 9.46 -4.80 -5.28
C VAL A 436 9.30 -3.99 -6.57
N THR A 437 8.06 -3.64 -6.93
CA THR A 437 7.79 -2.76 -8.08
C THR A 437 8.33 -1.34 -7.84
N PHE A 438 8.15 -0.79 -6.65
CA PHE A 438 8.71 0.52 -6.28
C PHE A 438 10.22 0.51 -6.23
N LEU A 439 10.83 -0.61 -5.81
CA LEU A 439 12.28 -0.80 -5.89
C LEU A 439 12.76 -0.70 -7.35
N GLY A 440 12.06 -1.31 -8.29
CA GLY A 440 12.32 -1.19 -9.72
C GLY A 440 12.28 0.27 -10.20
N SER A 441 11.24 1.03 -9.85
CA SER A 441 11.15 2.46 -10.20
C SER A 441 12.25 3.30 -9.52
N THR A 442 12.61 2.94 -8.29
CA THR A 442 13.70 3.61 -7.57
C THR A 442 15.04 3.39 -8.26
N VAL A 443 15.35 2.15 -8.68
CA VAL A 443 16.54 1.84 -9.49
C VAL A 443 16.51 2.60 -10.82
N ALA A 444 15.35 2.64 -11.49
CA ALA A 444 15.20 3.42 -12.71
C ALA A 444 15.50 4.91 -12.45
N GLY A 445 15.04 5.49 -11.35
CA GLY A 445 15.34 6.85 -10.92
C GLY A 445 16.83 7.08 -10.65
N ILE A 446 17.49 6.14 -9.95
CA ILE A 446 18.92 6.21 -9.65
C ILE A 446 19.76 6.31 -10.93
N ILE A 447 19.46 5.49 -11.94
CA ILE A 447 20.28 5.39 -13.16
C ILE A 447 19.83 6.30 -14.30
N LEU A 448 18.61 6.88 -14.22
CA LEU A 448 18.02 7.75 -15.24
C LEU A 448 19.01 8.81 -15.78
N PRO A 449 19.75 9.57 -14.94
CA PRO A 449 20.61 10.66 -15.40
C PRO A 449 21.71 10.22 -16.39
N TRP A 450 22.10 8.96 -16.36
CA TRP A 450 23.16 8.43 -17.21
C TRP A 450 22.66 7.44 -18.26
N ARG A 451 21.53 6.77 -17.98
CA ARG A 451 20.96 5.75 -18.88
C ARG A 451 20.10 6.36 -19.97
N GLN A 452 19.35 7.43 -19.63
CA GLN A 452 18.47 8.18 -20.52
C GLN A 452 18.83 9.67 -20.43
N LYS A 453 20.09 9.97 -20.79
CA LYS A 453 20.70 11.31 -20.61
C LYS A 453 19.86 12.41 -21.25
N ASP A 454 19.42 12.22 -22.50
CA ASP A 454 18.65 13.22 -23.23
C ASP A 454 17.31 13.53 -22.55
N VAL A 455 16.64 12.50 -22.01
CA VAL A 455 15.39 12.66 -21.24
C VAL A 455 15.64 13.41 -19.95
N PHE A 456 16.72 13.07 -19.24
CA PHE A 456 17.07 13.72 -17.99
C PHE A 456 17.45 15.19 -18.21
N GLU A 457 18.35 15.48 -19.15
CA GLU A 457 18.84 16.84 -19.45
C GLU A 457 17.72 17.73 -20.01
N GLY A 458 16.79 17.17 -20.79
CA GLY A 458 15.61 17.87 -21.29
C GLY A 458 14.51 18.09 -20.24
N SER A 459 14.65 17.53 -19.03
CA SER A 459 13.63 17.62 -17.98
C SER A 459 13.90 18.73 -16.96
N PRO A 460 12.86 19.21 -16.25
CA PRO A 460 13.01 20.24 -15.21
C PRO A 460 13.89 19.81 -14.03
N ILE A 461 14.15 18.51 -13.86
CA ILE A 461 14.92 17.97 -12.73
C ILE A 461 16.44 18.02 -12.94
N ALA A 462 16.92 18.21 -14.15
CA ALA A 462 18.35 18.22 -14.46
C ALA A 462 19.16 19.28 -13.68
N LYS A 463 18.51 20.36 -13.28
CA LYS A 463 19.13 21.43 -12.49
C LYS A 463 19.34 21.11 -11.00
N TYR A 464 18.66 20.07 -10.46
CA TYR A 464 18.76 19.73 -9.06
C TYR A 464 19.86 18.70 -8.84
N ASN A 465 20.98 19.19 -8.30
CA ASN A 465 22.14 18.37 -7.96
C ASN A 465 22.52 18.58 -6.49
N ALA A 466 22.94 17.51 -5.85
CA ALA A 466 23.49 17.57 -4.51
C ALA A 466 24.91 18.15 -4.54
N PRO A 467 25.36 18.86 -3.49
CA PRO A 467 26.76 19.20 -3.29
C PRO A 467 27.62 17.93 -3.34
N SER A 468 28.81 18.02 -3.95
CA SER A 468 29.68 16.84 -4.16
C SER A 468 30.05 16.13 -2.85
N TRP A 469 30.28 16.89 -1.77
CA TRP A 469 30.60 16.32 -0.47
C TRP A 469 29.42 15.47 0.09
N LEU A 470 28.17 15.95 -0.07
CA LEU A 470 26.97 15.22 0.35
C LEU A 470 26.78 13.93 -0.47
N GLY A 471 27.06 14.01 -1.78
CA GLY A 471 27.05 12.84 -2.65
C GLY A 471 27.98 11.72 -2.15
N TRP A 472 29.20 12.07 -1.75
CA TRP A 472 30.15 11.11 -1.21
C TRP A 472 29.74 10.57 0.17
N ILE A 473 29.19 11.40 1.05
CA ILE A 473 28.65 10.96 2.35
C ILE A 473 27.54 9.93 2.12
N VAL A 474 26.59 10.21 1.23
CA VAL A 474 25.50 9.28 0.92
C VAL A 474 26.04 7.98 0.32
N MET A 475 27.05 8.05 -0.54
CA MET A 475 27.69 6.82 -1.08
C MET A 475 28.38 5.98 -0.01
N LEU A 476 29.04 6.61 0.95
CA LEU A 476 29.66 5.90 2.09
C LEU A 476 28.60 5.27 3.00
N LEU A 477 27.53 6.00 3.31
CA LEU A 477 26.40 5.47 4.08
C LEU A 477 25.70 4.33 3.33
N TYR A 478 25.52 4.47 2.01
CA TYR A 478 24.97 3.41 1.19
C TYR A 478 25.87 2.18 1.19
N ALA A 479 27.19 2.33 1.08
CA ALA A 479 28.12 1.20 1.12
C ALA A 479 28.06 0.45 2.46
N ALA A 480 28.05 1.20 3.58
CA ALA A 480 27.89 0.64 4.92
C ALA A 480 26.53 -0.09 5.08
N GLY A 481 25.46 0.57 4.62
CA GLY A 481 24.12 0.01 4.63
C GLY A 481 23.99 -1.25 3.75
N ALA A 482 24.56 -1.24 2.55
CA ALA A 482 24.59 -2.39 1.67
C ALA A 482 25.33 -3.59 2.30
N ALA A 483 26.48 -3.34 2.93
CA ALA A 483 27.20 -4.38 3.68
C ALA A 483 26.36 -4.95 4.83
N TYR A 484 25.66 -4.08 5.56
CA TYR A 484 24.74 -4.50 6.62
C TYR A 484 23.58 -5.32 6.07
N LEU A 485 22.91 -4.88 4.99
CA LEU A 485 21.78 -5.60 4.38
C LEU A 485 22.22 -6.96 3.81
N ILE A 486 23.39 -7.04 3.19
CA ILE A 486 23.95 -8.33 2.73
C ILE A 486 24.18 -9.25 3.93
N TYR A 487 24.73 -8.73 5.02
CA TYR A 487 24.99 -9.52 6.22
C TYR A 487 23.69 -10.05 6.85
N ILE A 488 22.69 -9.16 7.09
CA ILE A 488 21.44 -9.60 7.74
C ILE A 488 20.62 -10.53 6.83
N SER A 489 20.53 -10.24 5.52
CA SER A 489 19.81 -11.13 4.60
C SER A 489 20.44 -12.50 4.50
N ALA A 490 21.77 -12.59 4.48
CA ALA A 490 22.48 -13.86 4.52
C ALA A 490 22.29 -14.59 5.86
N SER A 491 22.36 -13.87 6.98
CA SER A 491 22.15 -14.43 8.32
C SER A 491 20.74 -14.99 8.48
N TYR A 492 19.72 -14.21 8.11
CA TYR A 492 18.32 -14.64 8.16
C TYR A 492 18.06 -15.80 7.19
N ALA A 493 18.58 -15.74 5.96
CA ALA A 493 18.46 -16.83 5.01
C ALA A 493 19.03 -18.13 5.53
N MET A 494 20.20 -18.11 6.17
CA MET A 494 20.80 -19.29 6.79
C MET A 494 19.95 -19.85 7.92
N THR A 495 19.34 -19.00 8.73
CA THR A 495 18.41 -19.40 9.79
C THR A 495 17.15 -20.05 9.21
N VAL A 496 16.54 -19.46 8.18
CA VAL A 496 15.39 -20.02 7.47
C VAL A 496 15.71 -21.36 6.83
N ILE A 497 16.86 -21.46 6.14
CA ILE A 497 17.33 -22.70 5.50
C ILE A 497 17.55 -23.78 6.55
N GLY A 498 18.22 -23.46 7.66
CA GLY A 498 18.44 -24.40 8.77
C GLY A 498 17.13 -24.91 9.38
N GLY A 499 16.17 -24.00 9.61
CA GLY A 499 14.84 -24.37 10.11
C GLY A 499 14.05 -25.27 9.16
N LEU A 500 14.10 -24.98 7.85
CA LEU A 500 13.43 -25.80 6.83
C LEU A 500 14.02 -27.20 6.70
N GLN A 501 15.34 -27.35 6.83
CA GLN A 501 16.00 -28.65 6.78
C GLN A 501 15.59 -29.58 7.94
N VAL A 502 15.23 -29.01 9.08
CA VAL A 502 14.73 -29.78 10.23
C VAL A 502 13.30 -30.29 10.01
N ILE A 503 12.49 -29.56 9.20
CA ILE A 503 11.08 -29.89 8.97
C ILE A 503 10.91 -31.07 7.99
N GLY A 504 11.83 -31.27 7.06
CA GLY A 504 11.79 -32.39 6.11
C GLY A 504 12.65 -32.16 4.86
N ALA A 505 13.02 -33.24 4.19
CA ALA A 505 13.83 -33.22 2.97
C ALA A 505 12.96 -33.48 1.71
N ASP A 506 11.74 -32.98 1.66
CA ASP A 506 10.91 -33.11 0.47
C ASP A 506 11.32 -32.14 -0.66
N VAL A 507 10.81 -32.38 -1.86
CA VAL A 507 11.11 -31.56 -3.05
C VAL A 507 10.73 -30.11 -2.85
N LEU A 508 9.64 -29.83 -2.17
CA LEU A 508 9.15 -28.47 -1.92
C LEU A 508 10.13 -27.71 -1.00
N THR A 509 10.58 -28.33 0.07
CA THR A 509 11.60 -27.77 0.98
C THR A 509 12.86 -27.38 0.22
N TRP A 510 13.37 -28.23 -0.68
CA TRP A 510 14.54 -27.91 -1.49
C TRP A 510 14.32 -26.77 -2.49
N ILE A 511 13.12 -26.66 -3.07
CA ILE A 511 12.75 -25.52 -3.92
C ILE A 511 12.77 -24.23 -3.10
N ILE A 512 12.23 -24.24 -1.88
CA ILE A 512 12.21 -23.08 -0.99
C ILE A 512 13.65 -22.68 -0.62
N VAL A 513 14.47 -23.62 -0.18
CA VAL A 513 15.89 -23.39 0.14
C VAL A 513 16.62 -22.75 -1.03
N PHE A 514 16.43 -23.28 -2.24
CA PHE A 514 17.02 -22.70 -3.45
C PHE A 514 16.55 -21.26 -3.71
N LEU A 515 15.26 -21.00 -3.57
CA LEU A 515 14.71 -19.65 -3.78
C LEU A 515 15.21 -18.65 -2.75
N VAL A 516 15.28 -19.03 -1.46
CA VAL A 516 15.85 -18.19 -0.39
C VAL A 516 17.30 -17.83 -0.69
N ALA A 517 18.12 -18.81 -1.02
CA ALA A 517 19.52 -18.60 -1.35
C ALA A 517 19.67 -17.73 -2.62
N LEU A 518 18.90 -18.02 -3.66
CA LEU A 518 18.94 -17.27 -4.92
C LEU A 518 18.57 -15.81 -4.71
N LEU A 519 17.48 -15.52 -3.99
CA LEU A 519 17.02 -14.14 -3.73
C LEU A 519 18.04 -13.37 -2.89
N SER A 520 18.67 -14.00 -1.88
CA SER A 520 19.75 -13.37 -1.10
C SER A 520 20.95 -12.99 -1.97
N VAL A 521 21.35 -13.88 -2.90
CA VAL A 521 22.44 -13.59 -3.85
C VAL A 521 22.04 -12.48 -4.81
N VAL A 522 20.82 -12.51 -5.36
CA VAL A 522 20.32 -11.48 -6.27
C VAL A 522 20.29 -10.12 -5.57
N ASN A 523 19.83 -10.08 -4.32
CA ASN A 523 19.85 -8.86 -3.51
C ASN A 523 21.26 -8.30 -3.35
N ALA A 524 22.21 -9.14 -2.93
CA ALA A 524 23.61 -8.74 -2.78
C ALA A 524 24.22 -8.21 -4.11
N VAL A 525 23.93 -8.87 -5.23
CA VAL A 525 24.38 -8.42 -6.56
C VAL A 525 23.81 -7.06 -6.92
N ILE A 526 22.52 -6.79 -6.67
CA ILE A 526 21.89 -5.50 -6.97
C ILE A 526 22.52 -4.39 -6.12
N LEU A 527 22.69 -4.61 -4.80
CA LEU A 527 23.31 -3.64 -3.89
C LEU A 527 24.72 -3.26 -4.34
N VAL A 528 25.57 -4.25 -4.64
CA VAL A 528 26.94 -4.03 -5.11
C VAL A 528 26.96 -3.37 -6.49
N TRP A 529 26.07 -3.77 -7.39
CA TRP A 529 25.98 -3.18 -8.73
C TRP A 529 25.60 -1.68 -8.68
N ILE A 530 24.65 -1.30 -7.84
CA ILE A 530 24.27 0.13 -7.66
C ILE A 530 25.47 0.92 -7.12
N LEU A 531 26.16 0.38 -6.10
CA LEU A 531 27.34 1.01 -5.51
C LEU A 531 28.42 1.24 -6.58
N TYR A 532 28.73 0.20 -7.36
CA TYR A 532 29.71 0.29 -8.45
C TYR A 532 29.26 1.27 -9.55
N TYR A 533 28.00 1.17 -10.00
CA TYR A 533 27.48 1.99 -11.09
C TYR A 533 27.53 3.48 -10.76
N VAL A 534 26.96 3.89 -9.62
CA VAL A 534 26.93 5.30 -9.20
C VAL A 534 28.33 5.78 -8.83
N GLY A 535 29.10 4.99 -8.06
CA GLY A 535 30.46 5.30 -7.68
C GLY A 535 31.37 5.56 -8.89
N SER A 536 31.26 4.73 -9.95
CA SER A 536 32.03 4.88 -11.18
C SER A 536 31.73 6.20 -11.93
N LYS A 537 30.50 6.73 -11.80
CA LYS A 537 30.12 8.02 -12.39
C LYS A 537 30.68 9.20 -11.60
N LEU A 538 30.60 9.13 -10.26
CA LEU A 538 31.15 10.16 -9.38
C LEU A 538 32.67 10.25 -9.49
N LEU A 539 33.37 9.11 -9.56
CA LEU A 539 34.82 9.08 -9.78
C LEU A 539 35.26 9.70 -11.10
N LYS A 540 34.38 9.68 -12.12
CA LYS A 540 34.59 10.37 -13.41
C LYS A 540 34.19 11.86 -13.37
N GLY A 541 33.94 12.44 -12.19
CA GLY A 541 33.63 13.85 -12.02
C GLY A 541 32.15 14.23 -12.27
N SER A 542 31.24 13.26 -12.43
CA SER A 542 29.81 13.57 -12.51
C SER A 542 29.30 14.14 -11.21
N LYS A 543 28.42 15.17 -11.26
CA LYS A 543 27.65 15.61 -10.09
C LYS A 543 26.64 14.52 -9.73
N MET A 544 26.25 14.43 -8.45
CA MET A 544 25.17 13.56 -8.02
C MET A 544 23.83 14.26 -8.18
N PRO A 545 22.95 13.82 -9.12
CA PRO A 545 21.61 14.37 -9.23
C PRO A 545 20.78 14.10 -7.98
N LEU A 546 19.87 15.02 -7.66
CA LEU A 546 19.00 14.87 -6.49
C LEU A 546 18.16 13.58 -6.53
N ILE A 547 17.67 13.20 -7.71
CA ILE A 547 16.93 11.94 -7.90
C ILE A 547 17.77 10.71 -7.54
N THR A 548 19.05 10.71 -7.91
CA THR A 548 19.97 9.61 -7.58
C THR A 548 20.24 9.56 -6.09
N LEU A 549 20.50 10.72 -5.46
CA LEU A 549 20.74 10.80 -4.01
C LEU A 549 19.53 10.27 -3.24
N ALA A 550 18.34 10.80 -3.53
CA ALA A 550 17.10 10.37 -2.89
C ALA A 550 16.80 8.89 -3.18
N GLY A 551 17.08 8.46 -4.41
CA GLY A 551 16.93 7.07 -4.82
C GLY A 551 17.80 6.11 -4.02
N LEU A 552 19.06 6.47 -3.73
CA LEU A 552 19.94 5.63 -2.91
C LEU A 552 19.39 5.44 -1.48
N ILE A 553 18.90 6.53 -0.86
CA ILE A 553 18.34 6.48 0.49
C ILE A 553 17.04 5.66 0.50
N PHE A 554 16.16 5.92 -0.45
CA PHE A 554 14.89 5.21 -0.54
C PHE A 554 15.06 3.73 -0.96
N PHE A 555 16.04 3.44 -1.84
CA PHE A 555 16.39 2.06 -2.19
C PHE A 555 16.84 1.27 -0.97
N PHE A 556 17.75 1.85 -0.17
CA PHE A 556 18.20 1.21 1.07
C PHE A 556 17.03 0.92 2.01
N PHE A 557 16.12 1.88 2.17
CA PHE A 557 14.93 1.72 3.01
C PHE A 557 14.01 0.61 2.51
N LEU A 558 13.67 0.61 1.21
CA LEU A 558 12.83 -0.43 0.62
C LEU A 558 13.49 -1.82 0.69
N ASP A 559 14.77 -1.90 0.43
CA ASP A 559 15.50 -3.16 0.46
C ASP A 559 15.58 -3.71 1.88
N TRP A 560 15.80 -2.84 2.88
CA TRP A 560 15.69 -3.22 4.28
C TRP A 560 14.31 -3.80 4.62
N LEU A 561 13.24 -3.14 4.19
CA LEU A 561 11.87 -3.64 4.39
C LEU A 561 11.67 -5.02 3.73
N LEU A 562 12.20 -5.21 2.51
CA LEU A 562 12.11 -6.49 1.81
C LEU A 562 12.89 -7.58 2.54
N VAL A 563 14.06 -7.25 3.12
CA VAL A 563 14.84 -8.17 3.96
C VAL A 563 14.03 -8.58 5.18
N GLU A 564 13.42 -7.62 5.90
CA GLU A 564 12.56 -7.91 7.05
C GLU A 564 11.36 -8.80 6.66
N TRP A 565 10.67 -8.46 5.58
CA TRP A 565 9.48 -9.20 5.16
C TRP A 565 9.77 -10.59 4.60
N PHE A 566 10.88 -10.79 3.92
CA PHE A 566 11.22 -12.08 3.31
C PHE A 566 11.99 -13.01 4.25
N TRP A 567 12.90 -12.47 5.04
CA TRP A 567 13.90 -13.29 5.73
C TRP A 567 13.86 -13.21 7.25
N ASP A 568 13.20 -12.20 7.88
CA ASP A 568 13.25 -12.10 9.33
C ASP A 568 12.56 -13.30 10.01
N PRO A 569 13.30 -14.17 10.68
CA PRO A 569 12.74 -15.34 11.36
C PRO A 569 12.25 -15.03 12.77
N HIS A 570 12.40 -13.79 13.25
CA HIS A 570 12.36 -13.46 14.68
C HIS A 570 11.11 -12.68 15.10
N VAL A 571 10.13 -12.50 14.23
CA VAL A 571 8.93 -11.74 14.58
C VAL A 571 7.96 -12.59 15.41
N PRO A 572 7.91 -12.41 16.75
CA PRO A 572 6.88 -13.04 17.58
C PRO A 572 5.53 -12.31 17.41
N PRO A 573 4.42 -12.90 17.77
CA PRO A 573 4.23 -14.24 18.33
C PRO A 573 3.83 -15.29 17.30
N PHE A 574 3.91 -14.96 16.03
CA PHE A 574 3.37 -15.79 14.97
C PHE A 574 4.46 -16.69 14.42
N ASP A 575 4.27 -18.01 14.48
CA ASP A 575 5.14 -19.01 13.85
C ASP A 575 5.25 -18.89 12.31
N PHE A 576 4.39 -18.08 11.71
CA PHE A 576 4.58 -17.52 10.39
C PHE A 576 4.83 -16.04 10.61
N ALA A 577 6.05 -15.64 10.57
CA ALA A 577 6.40 -14.25 10.68
C ALA A 577 5.48 -13.43 9.78
N LEU A 578 4.85 -12.39 10.33
CA LEU A 578 4.18 -11.37 9.55
C LEU A 578 5.12 -10.85 8.47
N TYR A 579 6.42 -11.07 8.67
CA TYR A 579 7.48 -10.65 7.82
C TYR A 579 8.10 -11.81 7.05
N ALA A 580 8.43 -12.96 7.59
CA ALA A 580 8.87 -14.10 6.78
C ALA A 580 7.69 -14.66 5.93
N ILE A 581 6.97 -13.74 5.32
CA ILE A 581 5.89 -14.02 4.39
C ILE A 581 6.45 -14.97 3.35
N GLY A 582 5.95 -16.14 3.31
CA GLY A 582 6.29 -17.06 2.27
C GLY A 582 7.04 -18.30 2.72
N TRP A 583 8.01 -18.24 3.59
CA TRP A 583 8.82 -19.44 3.86
C TRP A 583 8.08 -20.47 4.69
N LYS A 584 7.23 -20.04 5.61
CA LYS A 584 6.32 -20.91 6.39
C LYS A 584 4.88 -20.92 5.84
N ASN A 585 4.53 -20.00 4.93
CA ASN A 585 3.23 -19.93 4.29
C ASN A 585 3.33 -20.33 2.81
N VAL A 586 3.16 -21.63 2.55
CA VAL A 586 3.25 -22.19 1.19
C VAL A 586 2.23 -21.54 0.24
N SER A 587 1.04 -21.22 0.70
CA SER A 587 0.00 -20.56 -0.11
C SER A 587 0.46 -19.19 -0.60
N SER A 588 1.08 -18.39 0.28
CA SER A 588 1.67 -17.09 -0.04
C SER A 588 2.76 -17.22 -1.11
N MET A 589 3.72 -18.12 -0.90
CA MET A 589 4.78 -18.38 -1.87
C MET A 589 4.25 -18.80 -3.25
N VAL A 590 3.34 -19.77 -3.27
CA VAL A 590 2.74 -20.26 -4.52
C VAL A 590 2.02 -19.12 -5.24
N PHE A 591 1.28 -18.30 -4.51
CA PHE A 591 0.56 -17.17 -5.10
C PHE A 591 1.50 -16.08 -5.65
N MET A 592 2.57 -15.73 -4.93
CA MET A 592 3.58 -14.78 -5.43
C MET A 592 4.29 -15.32 -6.68
N ILE A 593 4.76 -16.57 -6.65
CA ILE A 593 5.38 -17.22 -7.81
C ILE A 593 4.41 -17.24 -8.99
N PHE A 594 3.14 -17.58 -8.76
CA PHE A 594 2.10 -17.58 -9.79
C PHE A 594 1.96 -16.20 -10.44
N ASN A 595 1.92 -15.11 -9.66
CA ASN A 595 1.78 -13.76 -10.21
C ASN A 595 2.97 -13.38 -11.11
N TYR A 596 4.21 -13.63 -10.68
CA TYR A 596 5.40 -13.35 -11.49
C TYR A 596 5.50 -14.26 -12.72
N ALA A 597 5.17 -15.54 -12.57
CA ALA A 597 5.15 -16.49 -13.69
C ALA A 597 4.08 -16.13 -14.72
N LEU A 598 2.90 -15.70 -14.29
CA LEU A 598 1.83 -15.22 -15.16
C LEU A 598 2.26 -13.96 -15.93
N ALA A 599 2.89 -13.00 -15.26
CA ALA A 599 3.42 -11.81 -15.91
C ALA A 599 4.49 -12.16 -16.96
N ALA A 600 5.40 -13.06 -16.63
CA ALA A 600 6.42 -13.54 -17.54
C ALA A 600 5.80 -14.29 -18.74
N ALA A 601 4.85 -15.18 -18.50
CA ALA A 601 4.14 -15.93 -19.56
C ALA A 601 3.41 -14.98 -20.53
N ILE A 602 2.72 -13.96 -20.01
CA ILE A 602 2.06 -12.94 -20.85
C ILE A 602 3.11 -12.17 -21.64
N TYR A 603 4.19 -11.70 -21.02
CA TYR A 603 5.23 -10.96 -21.70
C TYR A 603 5.86 -11.77 -22.86
N PHE A 604 6.35 -12.95 -22.56
CA PHE A 604 7.01 -13.78 -23.57
C PHE A 604 6.05 -14.30 -24.64
N GLY A 605 4.82 -14.68 -24.23
CA GLY A 605 3.77 -15.13 -25.15
C GLY A 605 3.38 -14.03 -26.16
N PHE A 606 3.06 -12.82 -25.68
CA PHE A 606 2.73 -11.70 -26.57
C PHE A 606 3.93 -11.21 -27.38
N SER A 607 5.14 -11.21 -26.81
CA SER A 607 6.37 -10.89 -27.57
C SER A 607 6.55 -11.85 -28.75
N ALA A 608 6.39 -13.15 -28.53
CA ALA A 608 6.47 -14.16 -29.59
C ALA A 608 5.34 -14.00 -30.63
N TYR A 609 4.11 -13.79 -30.18
CA TYR A 609 2.96 -13.57 -31.03
C TYR A 609 3.13 -12.33 -31.93
N ARG A 610 3.55 -11.20 -31.38
CA ARG A 610 3.74 -9.95 -32.12
C ARG A 610 4.90 -10.04 -33.12
N ARG A 611 5.99 -10.75 -32.77
CA ARG A 611 7.08 -11.03 -33.71
C ARG A 611 6.58 -11.84 -34.94
N LYS A 612 5.70 -12.82 -34.74
CA LYS A 612 5.07 -13.56 -35.85
C LYS A 612 4.20 -12.67 -36.73
N GLN A 613 3.67 -11.57 -36.20
CA GLN A 613 2.93 -10.56 -36.97
C GLN A 613 3.84 -9.54 -37.65
N GLY A 614 5.19 -9.67 -37.58
CA GLY A 614 6.13 -8.73 -38.14
C GLY A 614 6.30 -7.42 -37.33
N ILE A 615 5.78 -7.37 -36.08
CA ILE A 615 5.90 -6.19 -35.23
C ILE A 615 7.21 -6.27 -34.44
N ASP A 616 8.06 -5.23 -34.64
CA ASP A 616 9.29 -5.06 -33.89
C ASP A 616 9.00 -4.45 -32.50
N ILE A 617 8.92 -5.31 -31.49
CA ILE A 617 8.67 -4.92 -30.09
C ILE A 617 9.81 -4.04 -29.54
N ASP A 618 11.04 -4.22 -30.01
CA ASP A 618 12.18 -3.40 -29.57
C ASP A 618 12.01 -1.93 -29.93
N LYS A 619 11.41 -1.63 -31.08
CA LYS A 619 11.10 -0.24 -31.48
C LYS A 619 10.02 0.37 -30.60
N VAL A 620 9.00 -0.40 -30.22
CA VAL A 620 7.91 0.09 -29.34
C VAL A 620 8.46 0.61 -28.01
N TYR A 621 9.42 -0.09 -27.42
CA TYR A 621 9.97 0.28 -26.11
C TYR A 621 11.12 1.32 -26.18
N LYS A 622 11.64 1.64 -27.34
CA LYS A 622 12.60 2.75 -27.52
C LYS A 622 11.93 4.12 -27.49
N GLU A 623 10.65 4.18 -27.80
CA GLU A 623 9.90 5.43 -27.85
C GLU A 623 9.22 5.72 -26.51
N ILE A 624 9.29 6.97 -26.05
CA ILE A 624 8.45 7.45 -24.95
C ILE A 624 7.06 7.68 -25.54
N PRO A 625 5.99 7.11 -24.93
CA PRO A 625 4.64 7.28 -25.44
C PRO A 625 4.27 8.75 -25.64
N VAL A 626 3.65 9.08 -26.77
CA VAL A 626 3.04 10.39 -27.00
C VAL A 626 1.62 10.38 -26.46
N GLU A 627 1.28 11.35 -25.59
CA GLU A 627 -0.07 11.55 -25.02
C GLU A 627 -0.58 12.94 -25.31
#